data_7797aa4def4732a80dc2352142b68c69
#
_entry.id   7797aa4def4732a80dc2352142b68c69
#
_cell.length_a   1.000
_cell.length_b   1.000
_cell.length_c   1.000
_cell.angle_alpha   90.00
_cell.angle_beta   90.00
_cell.angle_gamma   90.00
#
_symmetry.space_group_name_H-M   'P 1'
#
loop_
_entity.id
_entity.type
_entity.pdbx_description
1 polymer ?
#
loop_
_entity_poly.entity_id
_entity_poly.type
_entity_poly.pdbx_seq_one_letter_code
_entity_poly.pdbx_strand_id
1 'polypeptide(L)'
;MPTKVVVCDTPDGLAQLQYVLIMSGAALEIETVTDGPRAVEVSARIHPEFVVAGVEGEGLSGAELVRRLQAVSPETKVICWADASPLVAAEMLQAGAAAFVSKDDGAEGVFRAMRAVHAGSGALSPDVAGAVAARLLDEASRVGRLETTIAEISDQLQSMTTAKADFLANVSHELRTPVTVAKGIAYVLKNRGIPKEEEDQFIGNLEASLEKLSMLIEEMLIVADLDRGTLSLELTQVDLAPLLRQVAEESARHFPAVTIESEIHESLPASADPMRFIEIVRQLLDNACRYSPEDQPVLLKGRPMDEGVVVSVTDHGEGMARQTASKAFEEPFSAGEDILRKERAGAGVGLHLARQLVVQHGGILWVDPLPSGGTRVSFVIPVHEGDRLGRPEDLGSDPLDELHSLSETNP
;
A
#
# COMPACT_ATOMS: atom_id res chain seq x y z
N MET A 1 -38.71 -50.87 -5.01
CA MET A 1 -39.81 -49.94 -4.68
C MET A 1 -39.88 -48.92 -5.81
N PRO A 2 -41.06 -48.38 -6.15
CA PRO A 2 -41.11 -47.31 -7.16
C PRO A 2 -40.35 -46.08 -6.67
N THR A 3 -39.68 -45.40 -7.58
CA THR A 3 -38.98 -44.14 -7.30
C THR A 3 -39.99 -43.02 -7.08
N LYS A 4 -39.93 -42.37 -5.93
CA LYS A 4 -40.83 -41.26 -5.61
C LYS A 4 -40.30 -39.96 -6.23
N VAL A 5 -41.18 -39.28 -6.96
CA VAL A 5 -40.85 -38.02 -7.67
C VAL A 5 -41.94 -36.98 -7.36
N VAL A 6 -41.52 -35.80 -6.93
CA VAL A 6 -42.38 -34.63 -6.83
C VAL A 6 -42.13 -33.72 -8.04
N VAL A 7 -43.19 -33.31 -8.70
CA VAL A 7 -43.12 -32.37 -9.82
C VAL A 7 -43.82 -31.08 -9.41
N CYS A 8 -43.09 -30.00 -9.42
CA CYS A 8 -43.56 -28.65 -9.07
C CYS A 8 -43.42 -27.72 -10.26
N ASP A 9 -44.52 -27.35 -10.89
CA ASP A 9 -44.53 -26.42 -12.03
C ASP A 9 -45.93 -25.82 -12.23
N THR A 10 -46.08 -24.94 -13.21
CA THR A 10 -47.35 -24.43 -13.70
C THR A 10 -48.24 -25.57 -14.22
N PRO A 11 -49.56 -25.41 -14.28
CA PRO A 11 -50.45 -26.46 -14.78
C PRO A 11 -50.06 -27.00 -16.16
N ASP A 12 -49.59 -26.12 -17.07
CA ASP A 12 -49.19 -26.51 -18.42
C ASP A 12 -47.88 -27.31 -18.41
N GLY A 13 -46.89 -26.90 -17.58
CA GLY A 13 -45.62 -27.62 -17.38
C GLY A 13 -45.86 -29.00 -16.74
N LEU A 14 -46.76 -29.08 -15.75
CA LEU A 14 -47.13 -30.35 -15.11
C LEU A 14 -47.69 -31.35 -16.12
N ALA A 15 -48.58 -30.89 -17.05
CA ALA A 15 -49.16 -31.78 -18.06
C ALA A 15 -48.12 -32.36 -19.00
N GLN A 16 -47.12 -31.55 -19.40
CA GLN A 16 -46.01 -32.00 -20.25
C GLN A 16 -45.07 -32.99 -19.53
N LEU A 17 -44.66 -32.68 -18.32
CA LEU A 17 -43.76 -33.52 -17.54
C LEU A 17 -44.39 -34.84 -17.13
N GLN A 18 -45.63 -34.80 -16.66
CA GLN A 18 -46.37 -35.97 -16.22
C GLN A 18 -46.57 -36.97 -17.36
N TYR A 19 -46.94 -36.51 -18.55
CA TYR A 19 -47.10 -37.37 -19.73
C TYR A 19 -45.84 -38.15 -20.06
N VAL A 20 -44.70 -37.49 -20.14
CA VAL A 20 -43.42 -38.13 -20.51
C VAL A 20 -42.88 -39.03 -19.39
N LEU A 21 -43.00 -38.62 -18.13
CA LEU A 21 -42.58 -39.43 -17.00
C LEU A 21 -43.38 -40.74 -16.90
N ILE A 22 -44.70 -40.71 -17.18
CA ILE A 22 -45.56 -41.91 -17.24
C ILE A 22 -45.18 -42.78 -18.44
N MET A 23 -44.97 -42.20 -19.62
CA MET A 23 -44.66 -42.90 -20.85
C MET A 23 -43.23 -43.49 -20.87
N SER A 24 -42.35 -43.06 -19.97
CA SER A 24 -41.02 -43.58 -19.83
C SER A 24 -40.92 -45.08 -19.46
N GLY A 25 -42.03 -45.64 -18.97
CA GLY A 25 -42.08 -47.06 -18.52
C GLY A 25 -41.31 -47.31 -17.22
N ALA A 26 -40.79 -46.30 -16.57
CA ALA A 26 -40.10 -46.42 -15.28
C ALA A 26 -41.16 -46.58 -14.15
N ALA A 27 -40.81 -47.36 -13.13
CA ALA A 27 -41.65 -47.52 -11.94
C ALA A 27 -41.54 -46.26 -11.06
N LEU A 28 -42.28 -45.18 -11.45
CA LEU A 28 -42.29 -43.92 -10.74
C LEU A 28 -43.61 -43.73 -9.99
N GLU A 29 -43.52 -43.23 -8.75
CA GLU A 29 -44.65 -42.69 -7.98
C GLU A 29 -44.55 -41.17 -8.01
N ILE A 30 -45.46 -40.54 -8.78
CA ILE A 30 -45.39 -39.11 -9.10
C ILE A 30 -46.42 -38.35 -8.29
N GLU A 31 -46.03 -37.41 -7.48
CA GLU A 31 -46.91 -36.41 -6.84
C GLU A 31 -46.69 -35.03 -7.48
N THR A 32 -47.75 -34.37 -7.88
CA THR A 32 -47.70 -33.08 -8.60
C THR A 32 -48.23 -31.97 -7.71
N VAL A 33 -47.55 -30.83 -7.73
CA VAL A 33 -47.90 -29.61 -6.99
C VAL A 33 -47.71 -28.39 -7.88
N THR A 34 -48.48 -27.33 -7.64
CA THR A 34 -48.45 -26.11 -8.46
C THR A 34 -47.69 -24.94 -7.81
N ASP A 35 -47.33 -25.08 -6.55
CA ASP A 35 -46.66 -24.02 -5.81
C ASP A 35 -45.48 -24.54 -4.99
N GLY A 36 -44.46 -23.67 -4.79
CA GLY A 36 -43.23 -24.00 -4.09
C GLY A 36 -43.40 -24.36 -2.61
N PRO A 37 -44.23 -23.64 -1.81
CA PRO A 37 -44.49 -24.00 -0.41
C PRO A 37 -45.05 -25.42 -0.25
N ARG A 38 -45.94 -25.81 -1.12
CA ARG A 38 -46.51 -27.15 -1.11
C ARG A 38 -45.51 -28.21 -1.56
N ALA A 39 -44.59 -27.87 -2.49
CA ALA A 39 -43.51 -28.76 -2.87
C ALA A 39 -42.60 -29.08 -1.67
N VAL A 40 -42.29 -28.09 -0.84
CA VAL A 40 -41.51 -28.25 0.38
C VAL A 40 -42.24 -29.11 1.40
N GLU A 41 -43.54 -28.85 1.64
CA GLU A 41 -44.36 -29.62 2.57
C GLU A 41 -44.45 -31.10 2.17
N VAL A 42 -44.75 -31.36 0.88
CA VAL A 42 -44.86 -32.72 0.33
C VAL A 42 -43.51 -33.43 0.44
N SER A 43 -42.41 -32.75 0.05
CA SER A 43 -41.04 -33.33 0.12
C SER A 43 -40.64 -33.68 1.54
N ALA A 44 -40.97 -32.87 2.54
CA ALA A 44 -40.75 -33.17 3.96
C ALA A 44 -41.52 -34.39 4.44
N ARG A 45 -42.72 -34.66 3.86
CA ARG A 45 -43.59 -35.77 4.25
C ARG A 45 -43.18 -37.10 3.62
N ILE A 46 -42.86 -37.12 2.31
CA ILE A 46 -42.66 -38.37 1.56
C ILE A 46 -41.18 -38.70 1.26
N HIS A 47 -40.29 -37.75 1.50
CA HIS A 47 -38.86 -37.84 1.21
C HIS A 47 -38.59 -38.41 -0.20
N PRO A 48 -38.95 -37.67 -1.28
CA PRO A 48 -38.81 -38.14 -2.64
C PRO A 48 -37.34 -38.28 -3.03
N GLU A 49 -37.05 -39.20 -3.94
CA GLU A 49 -35.70 -39.29 -4.51
C GLU A 49 -35.37 -38.08 -5.41
N PHE A 50 -36.39 -37.63 -6.17
CA PHE A 50 -36.28 -36.48 -7.06
C PHE A 50 -37.37 -35.46 -6.83
N VAL A 51 -37.02 -34.20 -6.94
CA VAL A 51 -37.94 -33.07 -7.16
C VAL A 51 -37.60 -32.43 -8.49
N VAL A 52 -38.54 -32.40 -9.41
CA VAL A 52 -38.46 -31.62 -10.64
C VAL A 52 -39.16 -30.29 -10.40
N ALA A 53 -38.41 -29.20 -10.38
CA ALA A 53 -38.92 -27.88 -10.05
C ALA A 53 -38.82 -26.94 -11.24
N GLY A 54 -39.98 -26.42 -11.68
CA GLY A 54 -40.05 -25.25 -12.56
C GLY A 54 -39.54 -24.00 -11.80
N VAL A 55 -38.84 -23.13 -12.51
CA VAL A 55 -38.29 -21.89 -11.91
C VAL A 55 -39.35 -20.78 -11.83
N GLU A 56 -40.42 -20.86 -12.59
CA GLU A 56 -41.48 -19.85 -12.78
C GLU A 56 -42.77 -20.21 -12.03
N GLY A 57 -42.69 -20.68 -10.80
CA GLY A 57 -43.89 -20.99 -10.00
C GLY A 57 -44.41 -19.82 -9.18
N GLU A 58 -45.72 -19.85 -8.80
CA GLU A 58 -46.24 -18.90 -7.82
C GLU A 58 -45.69 -19.14 -6.41
N GLY A 59 -45.41 -18.07 -5.70
CA GLY A 59 -44.89 -18.11 -4.32
C GLY A 59 -43.41 -18.33 -4.24
N LEU A 60 -42.99 -19.43 -3.60
CA LEU A 60 -41.56 -19.77 -3.42
C LEU A 60 -41.02 -20.38 -4.73
N SER A 61 -40.05 -19.72 -5.37
CA SER A 61 -39.51 -20.12 -6.68
C SER A 61 -37.99 -20.05 -6.74
N GLY A 62 -37.43 -20.61 -7.79
CA GLY A 62 -36.00 -20.51 -8.10
C GLY A 62 -35.07 -21.03 -6.99
N ALA A 63 -33.97 -20.31 -6.76
CA ALA A 63 -32.92 -20.70 -5.82
C ALA A 63 -33.37 -20.84 -4.36
N GLU A 64 -34.40 -20.06 -3.95
CA GLU A 64 -34.96 -20.17 -2.61
C GLU A 64 -35.69 -21.47 -2.40
N LEU A 65 -36.47 -21.91 -3.41
CA LEU A 65 -37.14 -23.21 -3.40
C LEU A 65 -36.10 -24.34 -3.28
N VAL A 66 -35.05 -24.30 -4.08
CA VAL A 66 -33.95 -25.31 -4.02
C VAL A 66 -33.36 -25.39 -2.63
N ARG A 67 -32.99 -24.25 -2.03
CA ARG A 67 -32.43 -24.22 -0.67
C ARG A 67 -33.37 -24.80 0.38
N ARG A 68 -34.65 -24.48 0.32
CA ARG A 68 -35.63 -25.02 1.28
C ARG A 68 -35.89 -26.50 1.09
N LEU A 69 -35.92 -26.99 -0.15
CA LEU A 69 -36.02 -28.43 -0.42
C LEU A 69 -34.79 -29.17 0.15
N GLN A 70 -33.59 -28.66 -0.04
CA GLN A 70 -32.38 -29.25 0.52
C GLN A 70 -32.38 -29.22 2.08
N ALA A 71 -32.94 -28.18 2.69
CA ALA A 71 -33.02 -28.07 4.14
C ALA A 71 -33.98 -29.10 4.77
N VAL A 72 -35.12 -29.40 4.12
CA VAL A 72 -36.16 -30.33 4.64
C VAL A 72 -35.92 -31.78 4.22
N SER A 73 -35.27 -32.02 3.09
CA SER A 73 -34.95 -33.35 2.56
C SER A 73 -33.59 -33.36 1.85
N PRO A 74 -32.46 -33.44 2.62
CA PRO A 74 -31.09 -33.35 2.08
C PRO A 74 -30.73 -34.43 1.06
N GLU A 75 -31.36 -35.59 1.15
CA GLU A 75 -31.14 -36.72 0.22
C GLU A 75 -31.86 -36.55 -1.13
N THR A 76 -32.83 -35.66 -1.20
CA THR A 76 -33.61 -35.39 -2.41
C THR A 76 -32.77 -34.69 -3.45
N LYS A 77 -32.77 -35.17 -4.67
CA LYS A 77 -32.08 -34.56 -5.82
C LYS A 77 -33.02 -33.60 -6.53
N VAL A 78 -32.72 -32.32 -6.49
CA VAL A 78 -33.49 -31.29 -7.15
C VAL A 78 -33.02 -31.09 -8.58
N ILE A 79 -33.94 -31.24 -9.54
CA ILE A 79 -33.72 -30.99 -10.96
C ILE A 79 -34.52 -29.77 -11.34
N CYS A 80 -33.84 -28.70 -11.73
CA CYS A 80 -34.51 -27.49 -12.20
C CYS A 80 -34.85 -27.62 -13.69
N TRP A 81 -36.06 -27.19 -14.05
CA TRP A 81 -36.57 -27.20 -15.42
C TRP A 81 -37.11 -25.81 -15.76
N ALA A 82 -36.41 -25.11 -16.66
CA ALA A 82 -36.69 -23.72 -16.98
C ALA A 82 -36.23 -23.36 -18.39
N ASP A 83 -36.53 -22.16 -18.86
CA ASP A 83 -35.99 -21.64 -20.10
C ASP A 83 -34.46 -21.53 -20.05
N ALA A 84 -33.79 -21.73 -21.20
CA ALA A 84 -32.37 -21.73 -21.30
C ALA A 84 -31.76 -20.36 -20.87
N SER A 85 -31.26 -20.31 -19.65
CA SER A 85 -30.59 -19.12 -19.07
C SER A 85 -29.36 -19.53 -18.27
N PRO A 86 -28.17 -19.19 -18.75
CA PRO A 86 -26.92 -19.51 -18.03
C PRO A 86 -26.85 -18.88 -16.63
N LEU A 87 -27.47 -17.69 -16.46
CA LEU A 87 -27.53 -17.01 -15.17
C LEU A 87 -28.40 -17.81 -14.19
N VAL A 88 -29.60 -18.17 -14.60
CA VAL A 88 -30.55 -18.94 -13.78
C VAL A 88 -29.97 -20.33 -13.47
N ALA A 89 -29.37 -21.00 -14.45
CA ALA A 89 -28.75 -22.30 -14.24
C ALA A 89 -27.60 -22.24 -13.19
N ALA A 90 -26.73 -21.24 -13.29
CA ALA A 90 -25.65 -21.06 -12.31
C ALA A 90 -26.18 -20.81 -10.90
N GLU A 91 -27.23 -19.97 -10.77
CA GLU A 91 -27.87 -19.67 -9.50
C GLU A 91 -28.55 -20.89 -8.86
N MET A 92 -29.23 -21.71 -9.67
CA MET A 92 -29.85 -22.95 -9.20
C MET A 92 -28.84 -23.97 -8.73
N LEU A 93 -27.74 -24.15 -9.48
CA LEU A 93 -26.64 -25.05 -9.08
C LEU A 93 -25.96 -24.60 -7.81
N GLN A 94 -25.70 -23.30 -7.65
CA GLN A 94 -25.15 -22.74 -6.40
C GLN A 94 -26.10 -22.93 -5.21
N ALA A 95 -27.41 -22.93 -5.46
CA ALA A 95 -28.41 -23.21 -4.43
C ALA A 95 -28.50 -24.69 -4.02
N GLY A 96 -27.79 -25.60 -4.74
CA GLY A 96 -27.76 -27.03 -4.45
C GLY A 96 -28.58 -27.90 -5.41
N ALA A 97 -29.04 -27.38 -6.56
CA ALA A 97 -29.68 -28.21 -7.59
C ALA A 97 -28.67 -29.24 -8.13
N ALA A 98 -29.14 -30.50 -8.31
CA ALA A 98 -28.34 -31.59 -8.86
C ALA A 98 -28.25 -31.51 -10.40
N ALA A 99 -29.23 -30.89 -11.05
CA ALA A 99 -29.26 -30.71 -12.49
C ALA A 99 -30.07 -29.48 -12.88
N PHE A 100 -29.76 -28.93 -14.07
CA PHE A 100 -30.54 -27.93 -14.76
C PHE A 100 -30.83 -28.39 -16.18
N VAL A 101 -32.12 -28.41 -16.54
CA VAL A 101 -32.61 -28.87 -17.85
C VAL A 101 -33.37 -27.72 -18.49
N SER A 102 -33.03 -27.39 -19.72
CA SER A 102 -33.77 -26.43 -20.52
C SER A 102 -35.17 -26.98 -20.92
N LYS A 103 -36.18 -26.12 -20.94
CA LYS A 103 -37.49 -26.44 -21.47
C LYS A 103 -37.41 -26.87 -22.95
N ASP A 104 -36.43 -26.37 -23.71
CA ASP A 104 -36.17 -26.75 -25.11
C ASP A 104 -35.74 -28.21 -25.27
N ASP A 105 -35.07 -28.79 -24.25
CA ASP A 105 -34.73 -30.23 -24.22
C ASP A 105 -36.00 -31.12 -23.99
N GLY A 106 -37.11 -30.51 -23.69
CA GLY A 106 -38.37 -31.20 -23.41
C GLY A 106 -38.30 -32.08 -22.16
N ALA A 107 -39.39 -32.78 -21.90
CA ALA A 107 -39.45 -33.69 -20.75
C ALA A 107 -38.54 -34.93 -20.87
N GLU A 108 -38.08 -35.28 -22.08
CA GLU A 108 -37.00 -36.29 -22.28
C GLU A 108 -35.68 -35.85 -21.67
N GLY A 109 -35.36 -34.54 -21.73
CA GLY A 109 -34.22 -33.95 -21.07
C GLY A 109 -34.23 -34.17 -19.56
N VAL A 110 -35.40 -33.95 -18.92
CA VAL A 110 -35.61 -34.21 -17.50
C VAL A 110 -35.36 -35.67 -17.15
N PHE A 111 -35.90 -36.60 -17.93
CA PHE A 111 -35.68 -38.03 -17.69
C PHE A 111 -34.21 -38.45 -17.85
N ARG A 112 -33.52 -37.90 -18.84
CA ARG A 112 -32.07 -38.06 -19.01
C ARG A 112 -31.27 -37.54 -17.80
N ALA A 113 -31.64 -36.36 -17.30
CA ALA A 113 -31.05 -35.76 -16.12
C ALA A 113 -31.26 -36.59 -14.85
N MET A 114 -32.51 -37.11 -14.64
CA MET A 114 -32.78 -38.03 -13.53
C MET A 114 -31.88 -39.26 -13.55
N ARG A 115 -31.70 -39.87 -14.72
CA ARG A 115 -30.81 -41.03 -14.87
C ARG A 115 -29.31 -40.68 -14.57
N ALA A 116 -28.86 -39.54 -15.06
CA ALA A 116 -27.47 -39.08 -14.81
C ALA A 116 -27.26 -38.80 -13.32
N VAL A 117 -28.19 -38.10 -12.69
CA VAL A 117 -28.11 -37.77 -11.25
C VAL A 117 -28.25 -39.02 -10.39
N HIS A 118 -29.07 -39.98 -10.74
CA HIS A 118 -29.14 -41.29 -10.08
C HIS A 118 -27.84 -42.07 -10.15
N ALA A 119 -27.11 -41.94 -11.29
CA ALA A 119 -25.80 -42.54 -11.48
C ALA A 119 -24.67 -41.75 -10.79
N GLY A 120 -24.96 -40.70 -10.02
CA GLY A 120 -23.98 -39.88 -9.30
C GLY A 120 -23.33 -38.77 -10.13
N SER A 121 -23.86 -38.46 -11.32
CA SER A 121 -23.38 -37.38 -12.18
C SER A 121 -24.34 -36.21 -12.18
N GLY A 122 -23.82 -34.97 -12.16
CA GLY A 122 -24.63 -33.78 -12.43
C GLY A 122 -25.08 -33.75 -13.89
N ALA A 123 -26.18 -33.06 -14.21
CA ALA A 123 -26.65 -32.89 -15.57
C ALA A 123 -26.95 -31.43 -15.88
N LEU A 124 -26.47 -30.97 -17.03
CA LEU A 124 -26.70 -29.63 -17.56
C LEU A 124 -27.15 -29.77 -19.03
N SER A 125 -28.14 -29.01 -19.43
CA SER A 125 -28.45 -28.88 -20.85
C SER A 125 -27.28 -28.31 -21.64
N PRO A 126 -26.99 -28.87 -22.82
CA PRO A 126 -25.79 -28.47 -23.59
C PRO A 126 -25.72 -26.99 -23.94
N ASP A 127 -26.86 -26.36 -24.17
CA ASP A 127 -27.04 -24.95 -24.52
C ASP A 127 -26.63 -24.00 -23.40
N VAL A 128 -26.70 -24.43 -22.14
CA VAL A 128 -26.29 -23.62 -20.98
C VAL A 128 -24.98 -24.04 -20.37
N ALA A 129 -24.50 -25.26 -20.62
CA ALA A 129 -23.32 -25.84 -19.99
C ALA A 129 -22.03 -25.02 -20.23
N GLY A 130 -21.81 -24.59 -21.48
CA GLY A 130 -20.63 -23.79 -21.84
C GLY A 130 -20.60 -22.42 -21.15
N ALA A 131 -21.74 -21.76 -21.09
CA ALA A 131 -21.85 -20.43 -20.46
C ALA A 131 -21.77 -20.50 -18.93
N VAL A 132 -22.29 -21.54 -18.30
CA VAL A 132 -22.14 -21.79 -16.86
C VAL A 132 -20.67 -22.07 -16.53
N ALA A 133 -19.99 -22.89 -17.32
CA ALA A 133 -18.55 -23.16 -17.13
C ALA A 133 -17.71 -21.89 -17.28
N ALA A 134 -17.96 -21.06 -18.32
CA ALA A 134 -17.26 -19.80 -18.52
C ALA A 134 -17.46 -18.84 -17.33
N ARG A 135 -18.67 -18.74 -16.79
CA ARG A 135 -18.97 -17.91 -15.61
C ARG A 135 -18.24 -18.39 -14.36
N LEU A 136 -18.22 -19.70 -14.12
CA LEU A 136 -17.50 -20.25 -12.96
C LEU A 136 -16.00 -20.02 -13.07
N LEU A 137 -15.41 -20.11 -14.26
CA LEU A 137 -14.00 -19.81 -14.52
C LEU A 137 -13.69 -18.32 -14.31
N ASP A 138 -14.58 -17.42 -14.74
CA ASP A 138 -14.42 -15.97 -14.50
C ASP A 138 -14.48 -15.62 -13.00
N GLU A 139 -15.44 -16.20 -12.29
CA GLU A 139 -15.57 -16.04 -10.83
C GLU A 139 -14.32 -16.55 -10.08
N ALA A 140 -13.84 -17.75 -10.44
CA ALA A 140 -12.62 -18.33 -9.88
C ALA A 140 -11.39 -17.42 -10.16
N SER A 141 -11.27 -16.89 -11.37
CA SER A 141 -10.21 -15.95 -11.75
C SER A 141 -10.27 -14.64 -10.97
N ARG A 142 -11.49 -14.15 -10.70
CA ARG A 142 -11.71 -12.94 -9.89
C ARG A 142 -11.33 -13.15 -8.43
N VAL A 143 -11.71 -14.30 -7.85
CA VAL A 143 -11.31 -14.67 -6.48
C VAL A 143 -9.79 -14.75 -6.38
N GLY A 144 -9.10 -15.42 -7.32
CA GLY A 144 -7.65 -15.52 -7.33
C GLY A 144 -6.95 -14.15 -7.42
N ARG A 145 -7.47 -13.21 -8.22
CA ARG A 145 -6.95 -11.82 -8.26
C ARG A 145 -7.12 -11.09 -6.93
N LEU A 146 -8.27 -11.25 -6.28
CA LEU A 146 -8.53 -10.63 -4.98
C LEU A 146 -7.61 -11.19 -3.89
N GLU A 147 -7.39 -12.50 -3.87
CA GLU A 147 -6.46 -13.15 -2.93
C GLU A 147 -5.04 -12.65 -3.11
N THR A 148 -4.56 -12.48 -4.35
CA THR A 148 -3.23 -11.92 -4.64
C THR A 148 -3.14 -10.47 -4.13
N THR A 149 -4.14 -9.64 -4.42
CA THR A 149 -4.15 -8.24 -3.95
C THR A 149 -4.18 -8.14 -2.42
N ILE A 150 -4.95 -9.00 -1.74
CA ILE A 150 -4.98 -9.05 -0.27
C ILE A 150 -3.61 -9.45 0.30
N ALA A 151 -2.93 -10.42 -0.32
CA ALA A 151 -1.61 -10.86 0.09
C ALA A 151 -0.57 -9.72 -0.06
N GLU A 152 -0.59 -8.99 -1.18
CA GLU A 152 0.29 -7.84 -1.41
C GLU A 152 0.05 -6.72 -0.39
N ILE A 153 -1.21 -6.35 -0.12
CA ILE A 153 -1.55 -5.34 0.88
C ILE A 153 -1.14 -5.79 2.29
N SER A 154 -1.33 -7.07 2.61
CA SER A 154 -0.93 -7.63 3.91
C SER A 154 0.58 -7.57 4.12
N ASP A 155 1.36 -7.88 3.09
CA ASP A 155 2.82 -7.81 3.13
C ASP A 155 3.31 -6.35 3.29
N GLN A 156 2.70 -5.42 2.57
CA GLN A 156 2.97 -3.99 2.72
C GLN A 156 2.65 -3.48 4.13
N LEU A 157 1.52 -3.87 4.71
CA LEU A 157 1.15 -3.50 6.08
C LEU A 157 2.12 -4.08 7.12
N GLN A 158 2.59 -5.31 6.90
CA GLN A 158 3.55 -5.94 7.78
C GLN A 158 4.92 -5.27 7.71
N SER A 159 5.40 -4.93 6.50
CA SER A 159 6.65 -4.19 6.31
C SER A 159 6.60 -2.81 6.98
N MET A 160 5.52 -2.06 6.80
CA MET A 160 5.31 -0.76 7.46
C MET A 160 5.29 -0.88 9.00
N THR A 161 4.66 -1.93 9.52
CA THR A 161 4.61 -2.16 10.98
C THR A 161 5.99 -2.46 11.55
N THR A 162 6.78 -3.27 10.85
CA THR A 162 8.16 -3.60 11.23
C THR A 162 9.05 -2.36 11.17
N ALA A 163 8.98 -1.59 10.08
CA ALA A 163 9.72 -0.34 9.94
C ALA A 163 9.39 0.67 11.05
N LYS A 164 8.11 0.78 11.43
CA LYS A 164 7.68 1.64 12.55
C LYS A 164 8.22 1.16 13.91
N ALA A 165 8.30 -0.15 14.13
CA ALA A 165 8.88 -0.69 15.36
C ALA A 165 10.39 -0.43 15.45
N ASP A 166 11.13 -0.63 14.35
CA ASP A 166 12.55 -0.36 14.25
C ASP A 166 12.85 1.13 14.46
N PHE A 167 12.03 2.00 13.90
CA PHE A 167 12.11 3.44 14.16
C PHE A 167 12.00 3.78 15.63
N LEU A 168 10.95 3.31 16.32
CA LEU A 168 10.76 3.58 17.74
C LEU A 168 11.93 3.06 18.59
N ALA A 169 12.53 1.92 18.19
CA ALA A 169 13.71 1.38 18.83
C ALA A 169 14.93 2.28 18.62
N ASN A 170 15.17 2.76 17.39
CA ASN A 170 16.26 3.67 17.05
C ASN A 170 16.13 5.02 17.77
N VAL A 171 14.94 5.61 17.74
CA VAL A 171 14.61 6.85 18.48
C VAL A 171 14.92 6.68 19.98
N SER A 172 14.46 5.58 20.56
CA SER A 172 14.70 5.30 21.98
C SER A 172 16.20 5.21 22.29
N HIS A 173 17.00 4.67 21.37
CA HIS A 173 18.43 4.59 21.51
C HIS A 173 19.10 5.97 21.38
N GLU A 174 18.72 6.74 20.36
CA GLU A 174 19.26 8.09 20.11
C GLU A 174 18.90 9.08 21.23
N LEU A 175 17.72 8.97 21.85
CA LEU A 175 17.33 9.76 23.02
C LEU A 175 18.10 9.33 24.29
N ARG A 176 18.37 8.04 24.46
CA ARG A 176 19.05 7.52 25.66
C ARG A 176 20.49 8.01 25.78
N THR A 177 21.21 8.12 24.65
CA THR A 177 22.61 8.53 24.62
C THR A 177 22.84 9.93 25.21
N PRO A 178 22.21 11.03 24.69
CA PRO A 178 22.40 12.36 25.26
C PRO A 178 21.90 12.47 26.70
N VAL A 179 20.80 11.77 27.04
CA VAL A 179 20.31 11.73 28.45
C VAL A 179 21.33 11.08 29.36
N THR A 180 21.99 10.01 28.94
CA THR A 180 23.01 9.33 29.75
C THR A 180 24.26 10.21 29.93
N VAL A 181 24.71 10.88 28.86
CA VAL A 181 25.82 11.84 28.90
C VAL A 181 25.46 13.01 29.84
N ALA A 182 24.32 13.63 29.64
CA ALA A 182 23.89 14.74 30.50
C ALA A 182 23.79 14.34 31.98
N LYS A 183 23.26 13.17 32.30
CA LYS A 183 23.21 12.62 33.67
C LYS A 183 24.61 12.37 34.23
N GLY A 184 25.53 11.81 33.42
CA GLY A 184 26.93 11.59 33.82
C GLY A 184 27.64 12.88 34.17
N ILE A 185 27.53 13.89 33.30
CA ILE A 185 28.11 15.21 33.51
C ILE A 185 27.53 15.88 34.76
N ALA A 186 26.19 15.90 34.91
CA ALA A 186 25.53 16.47 36.09
C ALA A 186 25.97 15.76 37.38
N TYR A 187 26.17 14.45 37.36
CA TYR A 187 26.71 13.72 38.50
C TYR A 187 28.15 14.12 38.84
N VAL A 188 29.03 14.30 37.83
CA VAL A 188 30.41 14.73 38.02
C VAL A 188 30.46 16.14 38.60
N LEU A 189 29.71 17.10 38.02
CA LEU A 189 29.60 18.49 38.50
C LEU A 189 29.13 18.57 39.96
N LYS A 190 28.17 17.70 40.36
CA LYS A 190 27.62 17.71 41.72
C LYS A 190 28.57 17.15 42.78
N ASN A 191 29.41 16.17 42.46
CA ASN A 191 30.08 15.33 43.44
C ASN A 191 31.61 15.47 43.47
N ARG A 192 32.24 16.27 42.62
CA ARG A 192 33.70 16.49 42.56
C ARG A 192 34.02 17.97 42.60
N GLY A 193 35.01 18.34 43.40
CA GLY A 193 35.64 19.66 43.32
C GLY A 193 36.52 19.72 42.05
N ILE A 194 35.95 20.21 40.97
CA ILE A 194 36.56 20.25 39.64
C ILE A 194 37.25 21.61 39.47
N PRO A 195 38.42 21.70 38.79
CA PRO A 195 38.99 22.95 38.36
C PRO A 195 38.01 23.73 37.48
N LYS A 196 38.03 25.06 37.57
CA LYS A 196 37.04 25.91 36.88
C LYS A 196 37.05 25.74 35.36
N GLU A 197 38.23 25.52 34.77
CA GLU A 197 38.40 25.27 33.34
C GLU A 197 37.75 23.96 32.90
N GLU A 198 37.81 22.92 33.72
CA GLU A 198 37.11 21.65 33.45
C GLU A 198 35.62 21.76 33.68
N GLU A 199 35.16 22.58 34.65
CA GLU A 199 33.76 22.86 34.92
C GLU A 199 33.06 23.49 33.71
N ASP A 200 33.70 24.53 33.11
CA ASP A 200 33.19 25.21 31.92
C ASP A 200 33.09 24.25 30.73
N GLN A 201 34.04 23.34 30.56
CA GLN A 201 33.99 22.32 29.52
C GLN A 201 32.87 21.29 29.75
N PHE A 202 32.64 20.86 30.98
CA PHE A 202 31.53 19.96 31.34
C PHE A 202 30.18 20.63 31.13
N ILE A 203 30.04 21.92 31.44
CA ILE A 203 28.81 22.69 31.19
C ILE A 203 28.56 22.79 29.70
N GLY A 204 29.56 23.11 28.87
CA GLY A 204 29.41 23.15 27.41
C GLY A 204 28.98 21.79 26.81
N ASN A 205 29.58 20.70 27.30
CA ASN A 205 29.17 19.35 26.86
C ASN A 205 27.73 18.99 27.32
N LEU A 206 27.28 19.49 28.48
CA LEU A 206 25.92 19.30 28.96
C LEU A 206 24.93 20.09 28.08
N GLU A 207 25.24 21.35 27.77
CA GLU A 207 24.46 22.19 26.87
C GLU A 207 24.29 21.54 25.49
N ALA A 208 25.40 21.09 24.88
CA ALA A 208 25.39 20.38 23.60
C ALA A 208 24.51 19.09 23.63
N SER A 209 24.58 18.35 24.76
CA SER A 209 23.73 17.16 24.93
C SER A 209 22.25 17.46 25.05
N LEU A 210 21.90 18.56 25.72
CA LEU A 210 20.52 19.03 25.86
C LEU A 210 19.97 19.61 24.54
N GLU A 211 20.81 20.34 23.80
CA GLU A 211 20.46 20.87 22.49
C GLU A 211 20.19 19.74 21.48
N LYS A 212 21.06 18.71 21.45
CA LYS A 212 20.83 17.50 20.63
C LYS A 212 19.51 16.82 21.02
N LEU A 213 19.18 16.73 22.32
CA LEU A 213 17.93 16.15 22.77
C LEU A 213 16.71 16.95 22.31
N SER A 214 16.78 18.29 22.38
CA SER A 214 15.72 19.18 21.91
C SER A 214 15.47 19.02 20.40
N MET A 215 16.54 18.98 19.60
CA MET A 215 16.44 18.74 18.16
C MET A 215 15.77 17.40 17.83
N LEU A 216 16.15 16.31 18.50
CA LEU A 216 15.54 15.01 18.31
C LEU A 216 14.04 15.00 18.66
N ILE A 217 13.63 15.73 19.70
CA ILE A 217 12.21 15.86 20.07
C ILE A 217 11.45 16.65 19.00
N GLU A 218 12.02 17.73 18.47
CA GLU A 218 11.41 18.54 17.41
C GLU A 218 11.22 17.71 16.13
N GLU A 219 12.26 16.95 15.71
CA GLU A 219 12.16 16.01 14.58
C GLU A 219 11.00 15.01 14.77
N MET A 220 10.86 14.46 15.99
CA MET A 220 9.77 13.52 16.31
C MET A 220 8.39 14.16 16.22
N LEU A 221 8.26 15.40 16.67
CA LEU A 221 6.98 16.14 16.59
C LEU A 221 6.61 16.40 15.13
N ILE A 222 7.57 16.80 14.29
CA ILE A 222 7.33 17.02 12.86
C ILE A 222 6.90 15.72 12.17
N VAL A 223 7.59 14.60 12.45
CA VAL A 223 7.21 13.28 11.89
C VAL A 223 5.81 12.88 12.34
N ALA A 224 5.47 13.10 13.62
CA ALA A 224 4.13 12.80 14.13
C ALA A 224 3.03 13.66 13.48
N ASP A 225 3.33 14.92 13.18
CA ASP A 225 2.38 15.83 12.51
C ASP A 225 2.25 15.49 11.01
N LEU A 226 3.35 15.03 10.37
CA LEU A 226 3.32 14.50 9.01
C LEU A 226 2.46 13.23 8.91
N ASP A 227 2.67 12.28 9.81
CA ASP A 227 1.89 11.02 9.86
C ASP A 227 0.38 11.29 10.06
N ARG A 228 0.03 12.32 10.80
CA ARG A 228 -1.37 12.74 11.01
C ARG A 228 -1.94 13.59 9.89
N GLY A 229 -1.10 14.08 8.97
CA GLY A 229 -1.52 15.06 7.95
C GLY A 229 -1.89 16.41 8.55
N THR A 230 -1.38 16.76 9.73
CA THR A 230 -1.68 18.01 10.47
C THR A 230 -0.61 19.07 10.28
N LEU A 231 0.52 18.74 9.65
CA LEU A 231 1.57 19.72 9.38
C LEU A 231 1.06 20.78 8.41
N SER A 232 1.01 22.02 8.84
CA SER A 232 0.74 23.19 8.00
C SER A 232 2.02 24.03 7.89
N LEU A 233 2.36 24.45 6.67
CA LEU A 233 3.45 25.36 6.41
C LEU A 233 2.96 26.81 6.40
N GLU A 234 3.75 27.71 6.95
CA GLU A 234 3.53 29.15 6.82
C GLU A 234 4.33 29.69 5.62
N LEU A 235 3.82 29.44 4.40
CA LEU A 235 4.47 29.86 3.18
C LEU A 235 4.49 31.38 3.05
N THR A 236 5.68 31.93 2.80
CA THR A 236 5.91 33.36 2.56
C THR A 236 6.91 33.53 1.42
N GLN A 237 6.86 34.67 0.76
CA GLN A 237 7.90 35.03 -0.21
C GLN A 237 9.18 35.41 0.54
N VAL A 238 10.22 34.62 0.36
CA VAL A 238 11.50 34.77 1.09
C VAL A 238 12.67 34.58 0.15
N ASP A 239 13.77 35.29 0.41
CA ASP A 239 15.05 35.02 -0.22
C ASP A 239 15.76 33.89 0.55
N LEU A 240 15.94 32.75 -0.12
CA LEU A 240 16.56 31.56 0.48
C LEU A 240 18.10 31.68 0.61
N ALA A 241 18.75 32.61 -0.13
CA ALA A 241 20.20 32.74 -0.12
C ALA A 241 20.81 33.08 1.27
N PRO A 242 20.26 34.01 2.07
CA PRO A 242 20.71 34.24 3.43
C PRO A 242 20.52 33.02 4.35
N LEU A 243 19.39 32.29 4.18
CA LEU A 243 19.11 31.10 5.00
C LEU A 243 20.09 29.98 4.70
N LEU A 244 20.45 29.75 3.42
CA LEU A 244 21.46 28.76 3.03
C LEU A 244 22.82 29.08 3.65
N ARG A 245 23.24 30.34 3.59
CA ARG A 245 24.53 30.79 4.20
C ARG A 245 24.54 30.59 5.71
N GLN A 246 23.43 30.95 6.36
CA GLN A 246 23.29 30.74 7.81
C GLN A 246 23.45 29.27 8.19
N VAL A 247 22.73 28.36 7.52
CA VAL A 247 22.80 26.91 7.82
C VAL A 247 24.19 26.37 7.54
N ALA A 248 24.85 26.80 6.45
CA ALA A 248 26.21 26.38 6.14
C ALA A 248 27.21 26.80 7.26
N GLU A 249 27.09 28.02 7.78
CA GLU A 249 27.92 28.49 8.88
C GLU A 249 27.64 27.76 10.20
N GLU A 250 26.37 27.45 10.49
CA GLU A 250 25.97 26.66 11.67
C GLU A 250 26.55 25.24 11.58
N SER A 251 26.36 24.57 10.42
CA SER A 251 26.87 23.21 10.20
C SER A 251 28.38 23.16 10.23
N ALA A 252 29.12 24.16 9.69
CA ALA A 252 30.58 24.23 9.78
C ALA A 252 31.10 24.36 11.22
N ARG A 253 30.33 25.05 12.08
CA ARG A 253 30.66 25.12 13.53
C ARG A 253 30.39 23.79 14.24
N HIS A 254 29.38 23.07 13.80
CA HIS A 254 28.99 21.78 14.40
C HIS A 254 29.91 20.63 13.95
N PHE A 255 30.45 20.69 12.73
CA PHE A 255 31.34 19.71 12.13
C PHE A 255 32.72 20.33 11.79
N PRO A 256 33.52 20.71 12.77
CA PRO A 256 34.75 21.45 12.53
C PRO A 256 35.85 20.64 11.78
N ALA A 257 35.70 19.32 11.69
CA ALA A 257 36.61 18.44 10.95
C ALA A 257 36.26 18.37 9.44
N VAL A 258 35.08 18.83 9.02
CA VAL A 258 34.63 18.76 7.63
C VAL A 258 34.55 20.16 7.04
N THR A 259 35.18 20.35 5.87
CA THR A 259 35.06 21.62 5.12
C THR A 259 33.75 21.69 4.38
N ILE A 260 32.96 22.77 4.56
CA ILE A 260 31.76 23.03 3.80
C ILE A 260 32.03 24.15 2.80
N GLU A 261 31.97 23.84 1.52
CA GLU A 261 32.10 24.82 0.44
C GLU A 261 30.73 25.22 -0.07
N SER A 262 30.48 26.54 -0.23
CA SER A 262 29.17 27.07 -0.58
C SER A 262 29.25 27.86 -1.89
N GLU A 263 28.46 27.45 -2.89
CA GLU A 263 28.23 28.18 -4.13
C GLU A 263 26.76 28.61 -4.19
N ILE A 264 26.44 29.74 -3.58
CA ILE A 264 25.08 30.24 -3.43
C ILE A 264 24.92 31.51 -4.25
N HIS A 265 23.93 31.50 -5.16
CA HIS A 265 23.59 32.69 -5.94
C HIS A 265 23.24 33.87 -5.03
N GLU A 266 23.40 35.10 -5.50
CA GLU A 266 23.27 36.32 -4.71
C GLU A 266 21.87 36.45 -4.09
N SER A 267 20.82 36.10 -4.86
CA SER A 267 19.42 36.11 -4.41
C SER A 267 18.68 34.91 -4.97
N LEU A 268 17.84 34.27 -4.14
CA LEU A 268 17.10 33.04 -4.42
C LEU A 268 15.65 33.19 -3.94
N PRO A 269 14.82 34.01 -4.61
CA PRO A 269 13.44 34.23 -4.20
C PRO A 269 12.59 32.97 -4.40
N ALA A 270 11.83 32.56 -3.37
CA ALA A 270 10.94 31.41 -3.43
C ALA A 270 9.77 31.57 -2.44
N SER A 271 8.73 30.77 -2.61
CA SER A 271 7.63 30.63 -1.66
C SER A 271 7.95 29.51 -0.69
N ALA A 272 8.36 29.84 0.52
CA ALA A 272 8.77 28.86 1.52
C ALA A 272 8.38 29.25 2.95
N ASP A 273 8.30 28.26 3.83
CA ASP A 273 8.35 28.43 5.27
C ASP A 273 9.82 28.47 5.70
N PRO A 274 10.34 29.61 6.18
CA PRO A 274 11.76 29.78 6.48
C PRO A 274 12.30 28.78 7.50
N MET A 275 11.52 28.44 8.52
CA MET A 275 11.95 27.51 9.57
C MET A 275 12.04 26.08 9.03
N ARG A 276 11.07 25.67 8.25
CA ARG A 276 11.04 24.34 7.63
C ARG A 276 12.06 24.19 6.51
N PHE A 277 12.33 25.27 5.77
CA PHE A 277 13.42 25.31 4.80
C PHE A 277 14.80 25.13 5.47
N ILE A 278 15.07 25.84 6.56
CA ILE A 278 16.29 25.67 7.37
C ILE A 278 16.42 24.19 7.80
N GLU A 279 15.33 23.59 8.24
CA GLU A 279 15.33 22.19 8.66
C GLU A 279 15.68 21.24 7.52
N ILE A 280 15.11 21.42 6.32
CA ILE A 280 15.48 20.62 5.13
C ILE A 280 16.96 20.67 4.89
N VAL A 281 17.55 21.87 4.81
CA VAL A 281 18.96 22.06 4.49
C VAL A 281 19.87 21.49 5.59
N ARG A 282 19.51 21.68 6.85
CA ARG A 282 20.23 21.13 8.00
C ARG A 282 20.29 19.61 7.94
N GLN A 283 19.16 18.93 7.71
CA GLN A 283 19.11 17.47 7.60
C GLN A 283 20.00 16.94 6.47
N LEU A 284 20.07 17.63 5.34
CA LEU A 284 20.92 17.25 4.23
C LEU A 284 22.39 17.49 4.51
N LEU A 285 22.76 18.64 5.09
CA LEU A 285 24.12 18.97 5.45
C LEU A 285 24.67 18.07 6.56
N ASP A 286 23.89 17.82 7.62
CA ASP A 286 24.28 16.94 8.72
C ASP A 286 24.54 15.52 8.20
N ASN A 287 23.69 15.04 7.29
CA ASN A 287 23.89 13.76 6.64
C ASN A 287 25.19 13.76 5.81
N ALA A 288 25.38 14.74 4.95
CA ALA A 288 26.58 14.86 4.11
C ALA A 288 27.87 14.96 4.94
N CYS A 289 27.90 15.78 5.99
CA CYS A 289 29.06 15.92 6.88
C CYS A 289 29.37 14.64 7.66
N ARG A 290 28.36 13.86 8.00
CA ARG A 290 28.52 12.60 8.74
C ARG A 290 29.13 11.49 7.90
N TYR A 291 28.82 11.46 6.61
CA TYR A 291 29.28 10.40 5.71
C TYR A 291 30.45 10.79 4.82
N SER A 292 30.77 12.09 4.68
CA SER A 292 31.94 12.57 3.94
C SER A 292 33.25 12.25 4.70
N PRO A 293 34.34 11.88 4.00
CA PRO A 293 35.68 11.84 4.58
C PRO A 293 36.13 13.25 5.02
N GLU A 294 36.92 13.33 6.07
CA GLU A 294 37.40 14.61 6.61
C GLU A 294 38.27 15.42 5.64
N ASP A 295 38.90 14.75 4.67
CA ASP A 295 39.78 15.35 3.66
C ASP A 295 39.06 15.80 2.38
N GLN A 296 37.77 15.58 2.30
CA GLN A 296 36.92 15.97 1.15
C GLN A 296 35.86 16.98 1.59
N PRO A 297 35.64 18.09 0.81
CA PRO A 297 34.63 19.07 1.15
C PRO A 297 33.23 18.56 0.89
N VAL A 298 32.28 19.03 1.70
CA VAL A 298 30.83 18.96 1.38
C VAL A 298 30.48 20.20 0.60
N LEU A 299 29.81 20.02 -0.56
CA LEU A 299 29.43 21.13 -1.43
C LEU A 299 27.96 21.47 -1.26
N LEU A 300 27.66 22.74 -0.91
CA LEU A 300 26.32 23.29 -0.88
C LEU A 300 26.14 24.27 -2.05
N LYS A 301 25.22 23.99 -2.96
CA LYS A 301 24.91 24.88 -4.08
C LYS A 301 23.46 25.34 -4.05
N GLY A 302 23.23 26.61 -4.38
CA GLY A 302 21.91 27.21 -4.52
C GLY A 302 21.82 28.06 -5.78
N ARG A 303 20.86 27.77 -6.69
CA ARG A 303 20.71 28.46 -7.96
C ARG A 303 19.25 28.72 -8.28
N PRO A 304 18.93 29.86 -8.92
CA PRO A 304 17.61 30.11 -9.43
C PRO A 304 17.34 29.27 -10.68
N MET A 305 16.08 28.88 -10.87
CA MET A 305 15.51 28.30 -12.08
C MET A 305 14.27 29.10 -12.50
N ASP A 306 13.74 28.86 -13.71
CA ASP A 306 12.56 29.56 -14.21
C ASP A 306 11.33 29.36 -13.32
N GLU A 307 11.16 28.15 -12.76
CA GLU A 307 9.98 27.78 -11.95
C GLU A 307 10.27 27.62 -10.45
N GLY A 308 11.53 27.75 -10.02
CA GLY A 308 11.91 27.51 -8.64
C GLY A 308 13.35 27.87 -8.28
N VAL A 309 13.74 27.48 -7.10
CA VAL A 309 15.11 27.51 -6.60
C VAL A 309 15.60 26.10 -6.40
N VAL A 310 16.66 25.70 -7.09
CA VAL A 310 17.33 24.42 -6.87
C VAL A 310 18.42 24.55 -5.82
N VAL A 311 18.43 23.62 -4.86
CA VAL A 311 19.48 23.48 -3.86
C VAL A 311 20.04 22.06 -3.94
N SER A 312 21.36 21.93 -3.88
CA SER A 312 22.02 20.63 -3.82
C SER A 312 23.08 20.57 -2.73
N VAL A 313 23.14 19.42 -2.07
CA VAL A 313 24.20 19.05 -1.13
C VAL A 313 24.92 17.82 -1.67
N THR A 314 26.24 17.91 -1.80
CA THR A 314 27.09 16.84 -2.34
C THR A 314 28.08 16.39 -1.30
N ASP A 315 28.11 15.10 -0.99
CA ASP A 315 29.14 14.45 -0.20
C ASP A 315 30.08 13.61 -1.09
N HIS A 316 31.24 13.28 -0.53
CA HIS A 316 32.24 12.43 -1.17
C HIS A 316 32.47 11.11 -0.39
N GLY A 317 31.43 10.64 0.30
CA GLY A 317 31.44 9.38 1.04
C GLY A 317 31.44 8.13 0.15
N GLU A 318 31.11 7.00 0.72
CA GLU A 318 31.01 5.72 -0.01
C GLU A 318 29.88 5.70 -1.07
N GLY A 319 28.98 6.69 -1.00
CA GLY A 319 27.83 6.80 -1.88
C GLY A 319 26.68 5.83 -1.55
N MET A 320 25.57 5.99 -2.25
CA MET A 320 24.40 5.11 -2.15
C MET A 320 24.11 4.44 -3.49
N ALA A 321 23.82 3.13 -3.50
CA ALA A 321 23.29 2.52 -4.71
C ALA A 321 21.90 3.09 -5.04
N ARG A 322 21.56 3.27 -6.34
CA ARG A 322 20.28 3.85 -6.77
C ARG A 322 19.06 3.19 -6.12
N GLN A 323 19.06 1.86 -5.97
CA GLN A 323 17.97 1.12 -5.33
C GLN A 323 17.85 1.42 -3.82
N THR A 324 18.98 1.64 -3.15
CA THR A 324 19.02 2.03 -1.73
C THR A 324 18.58 3.48 -1.56
N ALA A 325 18.95 4.36 -2.49
CA ALA A 325 18.56 5.76 -2.49
C ALA A 325 17.04 5.92 -2.60
N SER A 326 16.38 5.22 -3.54
CA SER A 326 14.90 5.27 -3.66
C SER A 326 14.21 4.83 -2.37
N LYS A 327 14.65 3.73 -1.75
CA LYS A 327 14.09 3.23 -0.50
C LYS A 327 14.31 4.19 0.70
N ALA A 328 15.50 4.81 0.80
CA ALA A 328 15.82 5.73 1.88
C ALA A 328 14.92 6.98 1.92
N PHE A 329 14.31 7.32 0.79
CA PHE A 329 13.38 8.44 0.67
C PHE A 329 11.91 8.05 0.70
N GLU A 330 11.56 6.84 0.25
CA GLU A 330 10.18 6.37 0.17
C GLU A 330 9.68 5.76 1.47
N GLU A 331 10.57 5.07 2.17
CA GLU A 331 10.24 4.43 3.44
C GLU A 331 10.85 5.24 4.60
N PRO A 332 10.02 5.81 5.50
CA PRO A 332 10.55 6.30 6.77
C PRO A 332 11.25 5.13 7.43
N PHE A 333 12.49 5.35 7.94
CA PHE A 333 13.20 4.36 8.76
C PHE A 333 14.07 3.33 8.04
N SER A 334 14.33 3.45 6.75
CA SER A 334 15.29 2.60 6.04
C SER A 334 16.75 2.94 6.43
N ALA A 335 17.16 2.56 7.65
CA ALA A 335 18.57 2.47 7.97
C ALA A 335 19.14 1.23 7.26
N GLY A 336 20.16 1.42 6.40
CA GLY A 336 20.77 0.33 5.65
C GLY A 336 21.16 -0.86 6.54
N GLU A 337 21.00 -2.07 6.02
CA GLU A 337 21.22 -3.36 6.72
C GLU A 337 22.67 -3.58 7.23
N ASP A 338 23.60 -2.66 6.94
CA ASP A 338 25.02 -2.82 7.25
C ASP A 338 25.34 -2.39 8.70
N ILE A 339 25.82 -3.32 9.51
CA ILE A 339 26.14 -3.15 10.94
C ILE A 339 27.18 -2.03 11.16
N LEU A 340 28.12 -1.81 10.22
CA LEU A 340 29.11 -0.75 10.26
C LEU A 340 28.53 0.65 9.97
N ARG A 341 27.39 0.73 9.28
CA ARG A 341 26.63 1.96 9.07
C ARG A 341 25.77 2.34 10.28
N LYS A 342 25.37 1.38 11.12
CA LYS A 342 24.58 1.64 12.34
C LYS A 342 25.30 2.51 13.38
N GLU A 343 26.62 2.47 13.45
CA GLU A 343 27.40 3.33 14.39
C GLU A 343 27.45 4.80 13.96
N ARG A 344 27.28 5.08 12.65
CA ARG A 344 27.23 6.46 12.09
C ARG A 344 25.80 6.93 11.77
N ALA A 345 24.83 6.03 11.74
CA ALA A 345 23.45 6.36 11.44
C ALA A 345 22.80 7.07 12.63
N GLY A 346 22.19 8.23 12.40
CA GLY A 346 21.23 8.84 13.32
C GLY A 346 19.89 8.08 13.32
N ALA A 347 18.81 8.70 13.80
CA ALA A 347 17.47 8.11 13.89
C ALA A 347 16.89 7.58 12.56
N GLY A 348 17.57 7.79 11.43
CA GLY A 348 17.14 7.35 10.10
C GLY A 348 15.96 8.13 9.53
N VAL A 349 15.65 9.28 10.13
CA VAL A 349 14.46 10.09 9.82
C VAL A 349 14.78 11.27 8.93
N GLY A 350 16.01 11.80 8.99
CA GLY A 350 16.39 13.09 8.42
C GLY A 350 16.11 13.21 6.93
N LEU A 351 16.48 12.21 6.12
CA LEU A 351 16.24 12.24 4.67
C LEU A 351 14.75 12.13 4.33
N HIS A 352 14.02 11.28 5.05
CA HIS A 352 12.57 11.17 4.89
C HIS A 352 11.88 12.48 5.28
N LEU A 353 12.26 13.07 6.40
CA LEU A 353 11.75 14.36 6.86
C LEU A 353 12.02 15.46 5.82
N ALA A 354 13.26 15.57 5.33
CA ALA A 354 13.62 16.54 4.30
C ALA A 354 12.74 16.39 3.06
N ARG A 355 12.54 15.17 2.56
CA ARG A 355 11.67 14.90 1.40
C ARG A 355 10.23 15.32 1.67
N GLN A 356 9.66 14.94 2.82
CA GLN A 356 8.27 15.29 3.14
C GLN A 356 8.09 16.81 3.24
N LEU A 357 9.01 17.51 3.87
CA LEU A 357 8.96 18.97 3.94
C LEU A 357 9.07 19.60 2.54
N VAL A 358 9.96 19.12 1.67
CA VAL A 358 10.06 19.59 0.27
C VAL A 358 8.74 19.36 -0.48
N VAL A 359 8.14 18.18 -0.36
CA VAL A 359 6.83 17.88 -0.99
C VAL A 359 5.72 18.78 -0.46
N GLN A 360 5.70 19.08 0.83
CA GLN A 360 4.74 20.02 1.42
C GLN A 360 4.91 21.46 0.90
N HIS A 361 6.13 21.86 0.50
CA HIS A 361 6.39 23.13 -0.18
C HIS A 361 5.97 23.13 -1.67
N GLY A 362 5.46 22.00 -2.20
CA GLY A 362 5.17 21.84 -3.64
C GLY A 362 6.40 21.49 -4.47
N GLY A 363 7.53 21.23 -3.84
CA GLY A 363 8.81 20.90 -4.46
C GLY A 363 9.02 19.41 -4.69
N ILE A 364 10.21 19.09 -5.20
CA ILE A 364 10.67 17.71 -5.46
C ILE A 364 12.09 17.57 -4.92
N LEU A 365 12.38 16.37 -4.37
CA LEU A 365 13.72 15.99 -3.92
C LEU A 365 14.17 14.71 -4.63
N TRP A 366 15.44 14.67 -5.10
CA TRP A 366 16.03 13.52 -5.75
C TRP A 366 17.48 13.29 -5.34
N VAL A 367 18.04 12.14 -5.73
CA VAL A 367 19.39 11.71 -5.38
C VAL A 367 20.13 11.21 -6.59
N ASP A 368 21.35 11.70 -6.76
CA ASP A 368 22.27 11.29 -7.80
C ASP A 368 23.52 10.66 -7.16
N PRO A 369 23.72 9.33 -7.29
CA PRO A 369 24.99 8.71 -6.94
C PRO A 369 26.11 9.22 -7.86
N LEU A 370 27.22 9.64 -7.29
CA LEU A 370 28.34 10.16 -8.10
C LEU A 370 29.23 9.01 -8.63
N PRO A 371 29.71 9.10 -9.89
CA PRO A 371 30.59 8.07 -10.44
C PRO A 371 31.93 7.94 -9.71
N SER A 372 32.40 9.02 -9.09
CA SER A 372 33.64 9.08 -8.30
C SER A 372 33.49 8.57 -6.86
N GLY A 373 32.31 8.11 -6.47
CA GLY A 373 31.91 7.90 -5.08
C GLY A 373 31.26 9.16 -4.49
N GLY A 374 30.44 8.97 -3.45
CA GLY A 374 29.64 10.03 -2.83
C GLY A 374 28.23 10.13 -3.40
N THR A 375 27.48 11.08 -2.85
CA THR A 375 26.06 11.27 -3.19
C THR A 375 25.77 12.75 -3.33
N ARG A 376 24.97 13.11 -4.37
CA ARG A 376 24.34 14.42 -4.46
C ARG A 376 22.86 14.29 -4.14
N VAL A 377 22.40 15.03 -3.15
CA VAL A 377 20.98 15.19 -2.85
C VAL A 377 20.56 16.56 -3.31
N SER A 378 19.57 16.63 -4.19
CA SER A 378 19.08 17.87 -4.75
C SER A 378 17.59 18.02 -4.49
N PHE A 379 17.12 19.25 -4.32
CA PHE A 379 15.70 19.55 -4.22
C PHE A 379 15.40 20.91 -4.84
N VAL A 380 14.15 21.12 -5.17
CA VAL A 380 13.67 22.38 -5.73
C VAL A 380 12.48 22.87 -4.92
N ILE A 381 12.42 24.21 -4.71
CA ILE A 381 11.29 24.90 -4.06
C ILE A 381 10.68 25.87 -5.10
N PRO A 382 9.34 25.89 -5.27
CA PRO A 382 8.67 26.76 -6.21
C PRO A 382 8.85 28.26 -5.89
N VAL A 383 8.85 29.12 -6.94
CA VAL A 383 8.85 30.59 -6.75
C VAL A 383 7.50 31.08 -6.24
N HIS A 384 6.40 30.46 -6.68
CA HIS A 384 5.06 30.89 -6.30
C HIS A 384 4.31 29.84 -5.48
N GLU A 385 3.51 30.32 -4.53
CA GLU A 385 2.66 29.45 -3.72
C GLU A 385 1.62 28.73 -4.60
N GLY A 386 1.47 27.43 -4.37
CA GLY A 386 0.52 26.59 -5.09
C GLY A 386 1.05 25.97 -6.37
N ASP A 387 2.21 26.39 -6.88
CA ASP A 387 2.88 25.70 -7.96
C ASP A 387 3.36 24.33 -7.50
N ARG A 388 3.20 23.33 -8.38
CA ARG A 388 3.76 21.99 -8.16
C ARG A 388 4.72 21.69 -9.29
N LEU A 389 5.95 21.43 -8.92
CA LEU A 389 6.98 21.10 -9.90
C LEU A 389 6.83 19.64 -10.35
N GLY A 390 7.08 19.38 -11.62
CA GLY A 390 7.11 18.06 -12.22
C GLY A 390 8.28 17.20 -11.73
N ARG A 391 8.45 16.00 -12.28
CA ARG A 391 9.61 15.13 -11.96
C ARG A 391 10.90 15.75 -12.51
N PRO A 392 12.09 15.40 -11.97
CA PRO A 392 13.37 15.91 -12.45
C PRO A 392 13.61 15.73 -13.95
N GLU A 393 13.03 14.69 -14.54
CA GLU A 393 13.06 14.42 -16.00
C GLU A 393 12.32 15.49 -16.83
N ASP A 394 11.37 16.20 -16.22
CA ASP A 394 10.58 17.27 -16.84
C ASP A 394 11.28 18.64 -16.74
N LEU A 395 12.30 18.77 -15.89
CA LEU A 395 13.02 20.04 -15.62
C LEU A 395 14.15 20.33 -16.62
N GLY A 396 14.33 19.50 -17.65
CA GLY A 396 15.42 19.64 -18.63
C GLY A 396 16.77 19.14 -18.12
N SER A 397 17.83 19.30 -18.91
CA SER A 397 19.21 18.96 -18.51
C SER A 397 19.55 19.65 -17.19
N ASP A 398 20.05 18.87 -16.21
CA ASP A 398 20.40 19.35 -14.87
C ASP A 398 21.16 20.70 -14.94
N PRO A 399 20.58 21.80 -14.42
CA PRO A 399 21.22 23.11 -14.47
C PRO A 399 22.58 23.13 -13.71
N LEU A 400 22.92 22.05 -13.01
CA LEU A 400 24.18 21.88 -12.32
C LEU A 400 25.26 21.21 -13.19
N ASP A 401 24.92 20.52 -14.27
CA ASP A 401 25.86 19.86 -15.19
C ASP A 401 26.44 20.81 -16.28
N GLU A 402 25.77 21.91 -16.60
CA GLU A 402 26.33 22.88 -17.58
C GLU A 402 27.64 23.56 -17.14
N LEU A 403 28.02 23.44 -15.87
CA LEU A 403 29.24 24.04 -15.33
C LEU A 403 30.51 23.19 -15.48
N HIS A 404 30.39 21.89 -15.72
CA HIS A 404 31.58 21.06 -16.03
C HIS A 404 32.13 21.36 -17.43
N SER A 405 31.31 21.85 -18.35
CA SER A 405 31.78 22.23 -19.70
C SER A 405 32.48 23.59 -19.77
N LEU A 406 32.29 24.47 -18.79
CA LEU A 406 32.90 25.79 -18.74
C LEU A 406 34.24 25.85 -17.99
N SER A 407 34.55 24.85 -17.15
CA SER A 407 35.83 24.79 -16.45
C SER A 407 36.94 24.09 -17.24
N GLU A 408 36.65 23.38 -18.32
CA GLU A 408 37.62 22.74 -19.22
C GLU A 408 38.06 23.61 -20.40
N THR A 409 37.48 24.79 -20.56
CA THR A 409 37.85 25.73 -21.66
C THR A 409 38.52 27.00 -21.13
N ASN A 410 39.63 26.87 -20.39
CA ASN A 410 40.60 27.98 -20.34
C ASN A 410 42.03 27.41 -20.27
N PRO A 411 42.86 27.66 -21.29
CA PRO A 411 44.23 27.17 -21.38
C PRO A 411 45.19 27.86 -20.39
#